data_50095c0ca1e927c7fd0496e0a72e5ffd
#
_entry.id   50095c0ca1e927c7fd0496e0a72e5ffd
#
_cell.length_a   1.000
_cell.length_b   1.000
_cell.length_c   1.000
_cell.angle_alpha   90.00
_cell.angle_beta   90.00
_cell.angle_gamma   90.00
#
_symmetry.space_group_name_H-M   'P 1'
#
loop_
_entity.id
_entity.type
_entity.pdbx_description
1 polymer ?
#
loop_
_entity_poly.entity_id
_entity_poly.type
_entity_poly.pdbx_seq_one_letter_code
_entity_poly.pdbx_strand_id
1 'polypeptide(L)'
;MGALARAVAGDRAKVKVLAAPDRDLHRLQAKPSMMRDLRGAELVVALGAELESGWLPAAIANAANPKVLPGQPGYFEAAAQVTLLDAGGPADRSRGDVHPVGNPHLDLDPVRMAQVAQALAERLALIDPPGATDYRRRAQSFADQVDQRMPGWSRRLAGAPGVVLYHRDAIYLLERFGVPLLGTIEPVPGVPPTGRQLSDLAAGLKGRSGVILYAPYQSPQAPQVLSRELAWPAKQLPLEPPADADGPGYLSHIDRWVDALALGS
;
A
#
# COMPACT_ATOMS: atom_id res chain seq x y z
N MET A 1 0.10 -4.96 4.62
CA MET A 1 -0.13 -5.09 6.09
C MET A 1 0.26 -6.45 6.66
N GLY A 2 0.04 -7.58 6.00
CA GLY A 2 0.36 -8.92 6.52
C GLY A 2 1.82 -9.12 6.93
N ALA A 3 2.76 -8.65 6.12
CA ALA A 3 4.20 -8.73 6.39
C ALA A 3 4.57 -7.96 7.68
N LEU A 4 4.01 -6.75 7.87
CA LEU A 4 4.22 -5.97 9.08
C LEU A 4 3.66 -6.67 10.32
N ALA A 5 2.45 -7.21 10.22
CA ALA A 5 1.84 -7.95 11.32
C ALA A 5 2.70 -9.15 11.75
N ARG A 6 3.28 -9.90 10.79
CA ARG A 6 4.23 -10.99 11.11
C ARG A 6 5.53 -10.47 11.71
N ALA A 7 6.07 -9.37 11.17
CA ALA A 7 7.29 -8.77 11.69
C ALA A 7 7.15 -8.41 13.18
N VAL A 8 6.01 -7.85 13.58
CA VAL A 8 5.76 -7.40 14.96
C VAL A 8 5.30 -8.55 15.86
N ALA A 9 4.35 -9.36 15.39
CA ALA A 9 3.79 -10.44 16.22
C ALA A 9 4.77 -11.62 16.40
N GLY A 10 5.60 -11.92 15.39
CA GLY A 10 6.45 -13.10 15.39
C GLY A 10 5.64 -14.39 15.58
N ASP A 11 6.16 -15.31 16.37
CA ASP A 11 5.54 -16.61 16.63
C ASP A 11 4.36 -16.55 17.64
N ARG A 12 4.09 -15.37 18.22
CA ARG A 12 3.03 -15.20 19.20
C ARG A 12 1.64 -15.12 18.58
N ALA A 13 1.53 -14.84 17.28
CA ALA A 13 0.24 -14.81 16.58
C ALA A 13 0.32 -15.43 15.20
N LYS A 14 -0.75 -16.12 14.81
CA LYS A 14 -0.95 -16.61 13.46
C LYS A 14 -1.56 -15.52 12.61
N VAL A 15 -0.80 -14.99 11.66
CA VAL A 15 -1.27 -13.95 10.75
C VAL A 15 -1.87 -14.57 9.48
N LYS A 16 -3.10 -14.19 9.16
CA LYS A 16 -3.78 -14.56 7.93
C LYS A 16 -4.07 -13.31 7.09
N VAL A 17 -3.64 -13.33 5.85
CA VAL A 17 -3.92 -12.27 4.87
C VAL A 17 -5.25 -12.59 4.19
N LEU A 18 -6.22 -11.67 4.27
CA LEU A 18 -7.54 -11.85 3.68
C LEU A 18 -7.57 -11.47 2.19
N ALA A 19 -6.78 -10.47 1.80
CA ALA A 19 -6.68 -9.99 0.43
C ALA A 19 -5.40 -10.52 -0.22
N ALA A 20 -5.51 -11.22 -1.34
CA ALA A 20 -4.35 -11.68 -2.08
C ALA A 20 -3.59 -10.47 -2.70
N PRO A 21 -2.23 -10.52 -2.78
CA PRO A 21 -1.41 -9.40 -3.23
C PRO A 21 -1.63 -8.95 -4.68
N ASP A 22 -2.27 -9.79 -5.48
CA ASP A 22 -2.62 -9.55 -6.89
C ASP A 22 -4.05 -9.02 -7.08
N ARG A 23 -4.70 -8.56 -6.02
CA ARG A 23 -6.07 -8.06 -6.04
C ARG A 23 -6.15 -6.59 -5.69
N ASP A 24 -7.06 -5.91 -6.38
CA ASP A 24 -7.44 -4.55 -6.07
C ASP A 24 -8.26 -4.49 -4.78
N LEU A 25 -7.72 -3.82 -3.75
CA LEU A 25 -8.37 -3.70 -2.44
C LEU A 25 -9.65 -2.87 -2.48
N HIS A 26 -9.78 -1.93 -3.42
CA HIS A 26 -10.99 -1.14 -3.60
C HIS A 26 -12.17 -1.97 -4.09
N ARG A 27 -11.90 -3.02 -4.88
CA ARG A 27 -12.90 -3.83 -5.60
C ARG A 27 -13.05 -5.25 -5.07
N LEU A 28 -12.43 -5.53 -3.92
CA LEU A 28 -12.58 -6.83 -3.29
C LEU A 28 -14.03 -7.03 -2.84
N GLN A 29 -14.47 -8.27 -2.82
CA GLN A 29 -15.79 -8.65 -2.31
C GLN A 29 -15.65 -9.49 -1.05
N ALA A 30 -16.52 -9.26 -0.06
CA ALA A 30 -16.56 -10.08 1.15
C ALA A 30 -16.95 -11.53 0.79
N LYS A 31 -16.13 -12.49 1.21
CA LYS A 31 -16.31 -13.93 0.95
C LYS A 31 -16.63 -14.67 2.25
N PRO A 32 -17.41 -15.76 2.21
CA PRO A 32 -17.69 -16.58 3.39
C PRO A 32 -16.44 -17.10 4.11
N SER A 33 -15.34 -17.33 3.38
CA SER A 33 -14.05 -17.71 3.96
C SER A 33 -13.48 -16.61 4.86
N MET A 34 -13.55 -15.34 4.43
CA MET A 34 -13.11 -14.19 5.21
C MET A 34 -13.92 -14.06 6.51
N MET A 35 -15.22 -14.24 6.45
CA MET A 35 -16.11 -14.20 7.63
C MET A 35 -15.76 -15.30 8.64
N ARG A 36 -15.43 -16.51 8.15
CA ARG A 36 -14.95 -17.60 9.03
C ARG A 36 -13.64 -17.26 9.71
N ASP A 37 -12.71 -16.66 8.96
CA ASP A 37 -11.41 -16.26 9.50
C ASP A 37 -11.55 -15.14 10.54
N LEU A 38 -12.38 -14.15 10.24
CA LEU A 38 -12.66 -13.03 11.15
C LEU A 38 -13.40 -13.46 12.43
N ARG A 39 -14.21 -14.52 12.38
CA ARG A 39 -14.93 -15.04 13.56
C ARG A 39 -13.98 -15.43 14.69
N GLY A 40 -12.81 -16.00 14.37
CA GLY A 40 -11.81 -16.42 15.33
C GLY A 40 -10.68 -15.39 15.54
N ALA A 41 -10.72 -14.24 14.87
CA ALA A 41 -9.66 -13.27 14.96
C ALA A 41 -9.69 -12.50 16.31
N GLU A 42 -8.54 -12.24 16.86
CA GLU A 42 -8.37 -11.36 18.03
C GLU A 42 -8.04 -9.92 17.59
N LEU A 43 -7.45 -9.78 16.40
CA LEU A 43 -7.10 -8.49 15.81
C LEU A 43 -7.32 -8.52 14.29
N VAL A 44 -7.94 -7.48 13.77
CA VAL A 44 -7.98 -7.13 12.35
C VAL A 44 -7.08 -5.93 12.14
N VAL A 45 -6.18 -6.03 11.14
CA VAL A 45 -5.27 -4.96 10.74
C VAL A 45 -5.62 -4.55 9.32
N ALA A 46 -6.15 -3.35 9.16
CA ALA A 46 -6.52 -2.73 7.90
C ALA A 46 -5.56 -1.60 7.54
N LEU A 47 -5.48 -1.24 6.26
CA LEU A 47 -4.86 0.03 5.84
C LEU A 47 -5.69 1.20 6.34
N GLY A 48 -7.01 1.12 6.21
CA GLY A 48 -7.92 2.17 6.66
C GLY A 48 -8.10 3.29 5.64
N ALA A 49 -8.49 4.48 6.10
CA ALA A 49 -8.81 5.63 5.25
C ALA A 49 -9.76 5.25 4.09
N GLU A 50 -10.74 4.41 4.39
CA GLU A 50 -11.81 3.94 3.49
C GLU A 50 -11.35 3.01 2.33
N LEU A 51 -10.09 2.53 2.30
CA LEU A 51 -9.60 1.64 1.24
C LEU A 51 -10.44 0.36 1.14
N GLU A 52 -10.69 -0.28 2.29
CA GLU A 52 -11.42 -1.54 2.37
C GLU A 52 -12.95 -1.36 2.55
N SER A 53 -13.47 -0.15 2.38
CA SER A 53 -14.89 0.17 2.66
C SER A 53 -15.89 -0.66 1.83
N GLY A 54 -15.49 -1.13 0.65
CA GLY A 54 -16.34 -1.95 -0.22
C GLY A 54 -16.58 -3.38 0.28
N TRP A 55 -15.79 -3.89 1.23
CA TRP A 55 -15.87 -5.30 1.62
C TRP A 55 -15.61 -5.59 3.10
N LEU A 56 -14.63 -4.93 3.74
CA LEU A 56 -14.22 -5.27 5.12
C LEU A 56 -15.33 -5.03 6.15
N PRO A 57 -16.08 -3.89 6.12
CA PRO A 57 -17.20 -3.70 7.04
C PRO A 57 -18.26 -4.79 6.96
N ALA A 58 -18.61 -5.21 5.73
CA ALA A 58 -19.57 -6.31 5.51
C ALA A 58 -19.01 -7.66 6.02
N ALA A 59 -17.73 -7.94 5.80
CA ALA A 59 -17.08 -9.15 6.28
C ALA A 59 -17.06 -9.22 7.81
N ILE A 60 -16.72 -8.12 8.49
CA ILE A 60 -16.70 -8.01 9.95
C ILE A 60 -18.11 -8.16 10.53
N ALA A 61 -19.10 -7.44 9.99
CA ALA A 61 -20.49 -7.50 10.47
C ALA A 61 -21.06 -8.93 10.42
N ASN A 62 -20.71 -9.69 9.38
CA ASN A 62 -21.17 -11.08 9.21
C ASN A 62 -20.28 -12.15 9.87
N ALA A 63 -19.17 -11.75 10.50
CA ALA A 63 -18.28 -12.66 11.22
C ALA A 63 -18.81 -13.06 12.61
N ALA A 64 -19.77 -12.33 13.17
CA ALA A 64 -20.29 -12.49 14.52
C ALA A 64 -19.18 -12.45 15.60
N ASN A 65 -18.20 -11.55 15.44
CA ASN A 65 -17.10 -11.36 16.36
C ASN A 65 -17.09 -9.90 16.86
N PRO A 66 -17.61 -9.62 18.06
CA PRO A 66 -17.68 -8.26 18.57
C PRO A 66 -16.30 -7.66 18.92
N LYS A 67 -15.25 -8.49 19.08
CA LYS A 67 -13.91 -8.03 19.43
C LYS A 67 -13.25 -7.21 18.34
N VAL A 68 -13.58 -7.49 17.06
CA VAL A 68 -12.94 -6.87 15.89
C VAL A 68 -13.81 -5.81 15.21
N LEU A 69 -14.87 -5.36 15.87
CA LEU A 69 -15.69 -4.25 15.38
C LEU A 69 -14.87 -2.94 15.39
N PRO A 70 -15.12 -2.02 14.46
CA PRO A 70 -14.54 -0.67 14.52
C PRO A 70 -14.73 -0.02 15.90
N GLY A 71 -13.66 0.58 16.43
CA GLY A 71 -13.63 1.18 17.77
C GLY A 71 -13.28 0.19 18.89
N GLN A 72 -13.24 -1.10 18.64
CA GLN A 72 -12.78 -2.10 19.63
C GLN A 72 -11.25 -2.27 19.60
N PRO A 73 -10.63 -2.74 20.70
CA PRO A 73 -9.20 -3.01 20.73
C PRO A 73 -8.72 -3.98 19.64
N GLY A 74 -9.57 -4.92 19.21
CA GLY A 74 -9.29 -5.87 18.14
C GLY A 74 -9.43 -5.30 16.72
N TYR A 75 -9.63 -4.00 16.54
CA TYR A 75 -9.65 -3.32 15.25
C TYR A 75 -8.54 -2.27 15.17
N PHE A 76 -7.67 -2.37 14.16
CA PHE A 76 -6.54 -1.48 13.99
C PHE A 76 -6.46 -0.99 12.54
N GLU A 77 -6.36 0.32 12.36
CA GLU A 77 -6.14 0.98 11.08
C GLU A 77 -4.76 1.63 11.03
N ALA A 78 -3.97 1.30 10.00
CA ALA A 78 -2.65 1.85 9.78
C ALA A 78 -2.70 3.35 9.47
N ALA A 79 -3.67 3.76 8.65
CA ALA A 79 -3.87 5.15 8.25
C ALA A 79 -4.15 6.08 9.45
N ALA A 80 -4.75 5.57 10.52
CA ALA A 80 -5.00 6.32 11.74
C ALA A 80 -3.72 6.59 12.57
N GLN A 81 -2.60 5.98 12.22
CA GLN A 81 -1.35 6.06 12.97
C GLN A 81 -0.33 7.04 12.37
N VAL A 82 -0.62 7.60 11.20
CA VAL A 82 0.31 8.44 10.44
C VAL A 82 -0.40 9.63 9.80
N THR A 83 0.38 10.64 9.42
CA THR A 83 -0.15 11.75 8.62
C THR A 83 -0.35 11.29 7.17
N LEU A 84 -1.57 11.46 6.67
CA LEU A 84 -1.94 11.09 5.31
C LEU A 84 -1.65 12.22 4.32
N LEU A 85 -1.27 11.82 3.09
CA LEU A 85 -1.20 12.71 1.93
C LEU A 85 -2.60 12.88 1.31
N ASP A 86 -2.77 13.93 0.52
CA ASP A 86 -3.99 14.24 -0.22
C ASP A 86 -5.25 14.35 0.68
N ALA A 87 -5.11 14.67 1.95
CA ALA A 87 -6.24 14.88 2.86
C ALA A 87 -7.04 16.13 2.48
N GLY A 88 -8.37 16.08 2.66
CA GLY A 88 -9.28 17.19 2.35
C GLY A 88 -9.70 17.27 0.88
N GLY A 89 -9.50 16.21 0.10
CA GLY A 89 -10.01 16.08 -1.26
C GLY A 89 -11.53 15.99 -1.33
N PRO A 90 -12.13 16.00 -2.53
CA PRO A 90 -13.57 15.89 -2.72
C PRO A 90 -14.10 14.56 -2.17
N ALA A 91 -15.19 14.63 -1.40
CA ALA A 91 -15.86 13.48 -0.80
C ALA A 91 -16.79 12.72 -1.77
N ASP A 92 -16.86 13.14 -3.04
CA ASP A 92 -17.80 12.63 -4.02
C ASP A 92 -17.25 11.37 -4.71
N ARG A 93 -17.69 10.20 -4.26
CA ARG A 93 -17.34 8.89 -4.84
C ARG A 93 -17.87 8.67 -6.27
N SER A 94 -18.77 9.50 -6.78
CA SER A 94 -19.16 9.46 -8.19
C SER A 94 -17.99 9.84 -9.10
N ARG A 95 -16.96 10.44 -8.55
CA ARG A 95 -15.69 10.79 -9.20
C ARG A 95 -14.63 9.69 -9.14
N GLY A 96 -15.00 8.46 -8.81
CA GLY A 96 -14.09 7.31 -8.74
C GLY A 96 -13.65 6.97 -7.31
N ASP A 97 -12.49 6.31 -7.19
CA ASP A 97 -11.93 5.82 -5.93
C ASP A 97 -11.27 6.99 -5.15
N VAL A 98 -12.09 7.95 -4.72
CA VAL A 98 -11.65 9.12 -3.96
C VAL A 98 -11.64 8.84 -2.45
N HIS A 99 -10.62 9.35 -1.77
CA HIS A 99 -10.41 9.16 -0.34
C HIS A 99 -10.35 10.53 0.36
N PRO A 100 -11.49 11.08 0.83
CA PRO A 100 -11.54 12.42 1.42
C PRO A 100 -10.74 12.55 2.72
N VAL A 101 -10.55 11.45 3.44
CA VAL A 101 -9.72 11.40 4.67
C VAL A 101 -8.23 11.55 4.35
N GLY A 102 -7.82 11.16 3.14
CA GLY A 102 -6.45 11.13 2.66
C GLY A 102 -6.15 9.84 1.90
N ASN A 103 -5.08 9.83 1.12
CA ASN A 103 -4.68 8.68 0.33
C ASN A 103 -4.33 7.49 1.26
N PRO A 104 -4.96 6.31 1.11
CA PRO A 104 -4.75 5.16 1.98
C PRO A 104 -3.50 4.32 1.66
N HIS A 105 -2.88 4.52 0.48
CA HIS A 105 -1.79 3.67 -0.03
C HIS A 105 -0.43 3.99 0.61
N LEU A 106 -0.38 4.00 1.94
CA LEU A 106 0.80 4.39 2.73
C LEU A 106 1.83 3.25 2.86
N ASP A 107 1.46 2.04 2.52
CA ASP A 107 2.20 0.81 2.80
C ASP A 107 3.49 0.64 1.99
N LEU A 108 3.70 1.44 0.93
CA LEU A 108 4.98 1.54 0.23
C LEU A 108 5.96 2.56 0.86
N ASP A 109 5.56 3.36 1.86
CA ASP A 109 6.49 4.22 2.60
C ASP A 109 7.08 3.48 3.80
N PRO A 110 8.36 3.07 3.76
CA PRO A 110 8.96 2.27 4.83
C PRO A 110 9.03 3.02 6.17
N VAL A 111 9.14 4.35 6.17
CA VAL A 111 9.21 5.15 7.40
C VAL A 111 7.83 5.22 8.06
N ARG A 112 6.76 5.46 7.28
CA ARG A 112 5.39 5.40 7.81
C ARG A 112 5.07 3.98 8.31
N MET A 113 5.52 2.95 7.60
CA MET A 113 5.32 1.57 8.05
C MET A 113 6.10 1.24 9.33
N ALA A 114 7.27 1.84 9.59
CA ALA A 114 7.94 1.73 10.88
C ALA A 114 7.13 2.38 12.02
N GLN A 115 6.50 3.54 11.78
CA GLN A 115 5.58 4.18 12.74
C GLN A 115 4.35 3.29 13.01
N VAL A 116 3.76 2.73 11.96
CA VAL A 116 2.64 1.78 12.09
C VAL A 116 3.05 0.53 12.86
N ALA A 117 4.28 0.02 12.67
CA ALA A 117 4.81 -1.12 13.42
C ALA A 117 4.86 -0.85 14.93
N GLN A 118 5.32 0.33 15.33
CA GLN A 118 5.35 0.76 16.72
C GLN A 118 3.93 0.84 17.32
N ALA A 119 3.00 1.48 16.62
CA ALA A 119 1.61 1.55 17.05
C ALA A 119 0.93 0.17 17.13
N LEU A 120 1.23 -0.72 16.18
CA LEU A 120 0.74 -2.09 16.18
C LEU A 120 1.29 -2.90 17.36
N ALA A 121 2.57 -2.68 17.74
CA ALA A 121 3.16 -3.31 18.92
C ALA A 121 2.43 -2.92 20.20
N GLU A 122 2.05 -1.65 20.36
CA GLU A 122 1.27 -1.21 21.53
C GLU A 122 -0.15 -1.80 21.49
N ARG A 123 -0.78 -1.92 20.31
CA ARG A 123 -2.07 -2.59 20.20
C ARG A 123 -2.00 -4.06 20.56
N LEU A 124 -0.96 -4.78 20.13
CA LEU A 124 -0.74 -6.18 20.48
C LEU A 124 -0.42 -6.32 21.98
N ALA A 125 0.36 -5.41 22.55
CA ALA A 125 0.65 -5.38 24.00
C ALA A 125 -0.62 -5.20 24.86
N LEU A 126 -1.62 -4.47 24.35
CA LEU A 126 -2.91 -4.32 25.01
C LEU A 126 -3.72 -5.63 24.98
N ILE A 127 -3.68 -6.37 23.88
CA ILE A 127 -4.44 -7.61 23.67
C ILE A 127 -3.75 -8.81 24.36
N ASP A 128 -2.43 -8.87 24.29
CA ASP A 128 -1.56 -9.92 24.89
C ASP A 128 -0.47 -9.27 25.75
N PRO A 129 -0.77 -8.82 26.99
CA PRO A 129 0.20 -8.17 27.86
C PRO A 129 1.48 -8.96 28.12
N PRO A 130 1.44 -10.31 28.24
CA PRO A 130 2.66 -11.11 28.40
C PRO A 130 3.64 -11.00 27.22
N GLY A 131 3.17 -10.67 26.02
CA GLY A 131 3.96 -10.48 24.81
C GLY A 131 4.51 -9.06 24.60
N ALA A 132 4.13 -8.10 25.44
CA ALA A 132 4.38 -6.67 25.21
C ALA A 132 5.85 -6.32 24.92
N THR A 133 6.79 -6.87 25.70
CA THR A 133 8.24 -6.63 25.50
C THR A 133 8.71 -7.15 24.14
N ASP A 134 8.23 -8.32 23.72
CA ASP A 134 8.60 -8.92 22.44
C ASP A 134 8.07 -8.12 21.26
N TYR A 135 6.81 -7.68 21.33
CA TYR A 135 6.20 -6.86 20.27
C TYR A 135 6.96 -5.54 20.07
N ARG A 136 7.25 -4.81 21.15
CA ARG A 136 8.02 -3.55 21.10
C ARG A 136 9.42 -3.76 20.55
N ARG A 137 10.11 -4.80 21.01
CA ARG A 137 11.46 -5.14 20.51
C ARG A 137 11.46 -5.45 19.03
N ARG A 138 10.48 -6.23 18.54
CA ARG A 138 10.36 -6.56 17.11
C ARG A 138 10.00 -5.35 16.26
N ALA A 139 9.09 -4.50 16.73
CA ALA A 139 8.75 -3.26 16.04
C ALA A 139 9.96 -2.31 15.93
N GLN A 140 10.75 -2.19 17.02
CA GLN A 140 11.98 -1.42 17.01
C GLN A 140 13.01 -2.02 16.04
N SER A 141 13.19 -3.33 16.05
CA SER A 141 14.10 -4.01 15.11
C SER A 141 13.67 -3.80 13.64
N PHE A 142 12.36 -3.75 13.36
CA PHE A 142 11.88 -3.42 12.03
C PHE A 142 12.21 -1.97 11.65
N ALA A 143 12.00 -1.01 12.56
CA ALA A 143 12.35 0.39 12.35
C ALA A 143 13.86 0.58 12.09
N ASP A 144 14.70 -0.08 12.90
CA ASP A 144 16.17 -0.04 12.74
C ASP A 144 16.60 -0.59 11.37
N GLN A 145 15.97 -1.64 10.87
CA GLN A 145 16.24 -2.19 9.54
C GLN A 145 15.81 -1.24 8.41
N VAL A 146 14.71 -0.52 8.58
CA VAL A 146 14.29 0.55 7.65
C VAL A 146 15.35 1.64 7.63
N ASP A 147 15.76 2.16 8.79
CA ASP A 147 16.75 3.24 8.91
C ASP A 147 18.10 2.86 8.28
N GLN A 148 18.53 1.62 8.45
CA GLN A 148 19.77 1.12 7.82
C GLN A 148 19.70 1.11 6.29
N ARG A 149 18.52 0.87 5.69
CA ARG A 149 18.34 0.81 4.23
C ARG A 149 18.09 2.18 3.60
N MET A 150 17.50 3.12 4.34
CA MET A 150 17.14 4.46 3.85
C MET A 150 18.25 5.17 3.06
N PRO A 151 19.50 5.24 3.53
CA PRO A 151 20.59 5.90 2.78
C PRO A 151 20.89 5.22 1.44
N GLY A 152 20.76 3.88 1.37
CA GLY A 152 20.94 3.11 0.13
C GLY A 152 19.86 3.41 -0.89
N TRP A 153 18.59 3.39 -0.47
CA TRP A 153 17.44 3.73 -1.32
C TRP A 153 17.51 5.18 -1.81
N SER A 154 17.82 6.13 -0.92
CA SER A 154 17.95 7.54 -1.30
C SER A 154 19.05 7.77 -2.36
N ARG A 155 20.21 7.12 -2.23
CA ARG A 155 21.28 7.22 -3.24
C ARG A 155 20.85 6.66 -4.59
N ARG A 156 20.13 5.53 -4.61
CA ARG A 156 19.67 4.88 -5.86
C ARG A 156 18.61 5.68 -6.59
N LEU A 157 17.79 6.42 -5.86
CA LEU A 157 16.73 7.26 -6.41
C LEU A 157 17.15 8.74 -6.60
N ALA A 158 18.36 9.10 -6.21
CA ALA A 158 18.87 10.45 -6.41
C ALA A 158 18.92 10.79 -7.90
N GLY A 159 18.15 11.79 -8.32
CA GLY A 159 18.07 12.20 -9.72
C GLY A 159 17.21 11.29 -10.61
N ALA A 160 16.40 10.39 -10.03
CA ALA A 160 15.45 9.61 -10.80
C ALA A 160 14.53 10.52 -11.63
N PRO A 161 14.35 10.27 -12.94
CA PRO A 161 13.69 11.23 -13.84
C PRO A 161 12.19 11.33 -13.62
N GLY A 162 11.60 10.34 -12.94
CA GLY A 162 10.21 10.31 -12.54
C GLY A 162 9.44 9.10 -13.08
N VAL A 163 8.18 9.02 -12.73
CA VAL A 163 7.33 7.87 -12.99
C VAL A 163 5.93 8.29 -13.45
N VAL A 164 5.37 7.53 -14.38
CA VAL A 164 3.93 7.47 -14.62
C VAL A 164 3.39 6.26 -13.87
N LEU A 165 2.47 6.47 -12.96
CA LEU A 165 1.74 5.41 -12.26
C LEU A 165 0.41 5.11 -12.98
N TYR A 166 -0.13 3.92 -12.78
CA TYR A 166 -1.48 3.63 -13.25
C TYR A 166 -2.51 4.38 -12.42
N HIS A 167 -2.41 4.26 -11.11
CA HIS A 167 -3.19 4.93 -10.07
C HIS A 167 -2.25 5.65 -9.08
N ARG A 168 -2.78 6.47 -8.16
CA ARG A 168 -1.96 7.18 -7.14
C ARG A 168 -1.59 6.30 -5.94
N ASP A 169 -1.19 5.07 -6.20
CA ASP A 169 -0.96 4.01 -5.21
C ASP A 169 0.46 3.99 -4.62
N ALA A 170 1.43 4.68 -5.22
CA ALA A 170 2.80 4.75 -4.71
C ALA A 170 3.27 6.16 -4.32
N ILE A 171 2.35 7.12 -4.16
CA ILE A 171 2.72 8.53 -3.95
C ILE A 171 3.53 8.76 -2.67
N TYR A 172 3.32 7.96 -1.62
CA TYR A 172 4.09 8.06 -0.38
C TYR A 172 5.56 7.67 -0.57
N LEU A 173 5.83 6.64 -1.38
CA LEU A 173 7.19 6.27 -1.75
C LEU A 173 7.86 7.36 -2.59
N LEU A 174 7.11 7.93 -3.55
CA LEU A 174 7.62 9.02 -4.39
C LEU A 174 7.95 10.25 -3.57
N GLU A 175 7.06 10.66 -2.66
CA GLU A 175 7.30 11.79 -1.75
C GLU A 175 8.53 11.53 -0.87
N ARG A 176 8.64 10.32 -0.31
CA ARG A 176 9.73 9.94 0.59
C ARG A 176 11.11 10.14 -0.04
N PHE A 177 11.25 9.86 -1.31
CA PHE A 177 12.52 9.90 -2.02
C PHE A 177 12.65 11.05 -3.02
N GLY A 178 11.66 11.95 -3.09
CA GLY A 178 11.66 13.07 -4.02
C GLY A 178 11.59 12.66 -5.50
N VAL A 179 11.00 11.50 -5.80
CA VAL A 179 10.83 11.03 -7.19
C VAL A 179 9.63 11.74 -7.82
N PRO A 180 9.78 12.42 -8.98
CA PRO A 180 8.65 13.12 -9.60
C PRO A 180 7.55 12.18 -10.07
N LEU A 181 6.30 12.44 -9.68
CA LEU A 181 5.14 11.88 -10.34
C LEU A 181 4.86 12.67 -11.62
N LEU A 182 5.09 12.04 -12.77
CA LEU A 182 4.96 12.67 -14.10
C LEU A 182 3.52 12.65 -14.63
N GLY A 183 2.69 11.76 -14.10
CA GLY A 183 1.29 11.63 -14.43
C GLY A 183 0.69 10.32 -13.95
N THR A 184 -0.61 10.16 -14.13
CA THR A 184 -1.35 8.93 -13.88
C THR A 184 -2.08 8.49 -15.13
N ILE A 185 -2.15 7.17 -15.36
CA ILE A 185 -2.87 6.57 -16.48
C ILE A 185 -4.37 6.75 -16.28
N GLU A 186 -4.87 6.52 -15.06
CA GLU A 186 -6.25 6.86 -14.70
C GLU A 186 -6.35 8.36 -14.38
N PRO A 187 -7.01 9.16 -15.20
CA PRO A 187 -7.22 10.59 -14.90
C PRO A 187 -8.18 10.80 -13.74
N VAL A 188 -9.10 9.84 -13.57
CA VAL A 188 -10.01 9.74 -12.43
C VAL A 188 -9.78 8.36 -11.82
N PRO A 189 -9.48 8.26 -10.53
CA PRO A 189 -9.22 7.00 -9.86
C PRO A 189 -10.31 5.95 -10.12
N GLY A 190 -9.91 4.74 -10.56
CA GLY A 190 -10.84 3.65 -10.86
C GLY A 190 -11.61 3.77 -12.19
N VAL A 191 -11.36 4.82 -12.99
CA VAL A 191 -11.98 5.01 -14.32
C VAL A 191 -10.93 4.82 -15.42
N PRO A 192 -11.10 3.83 -16.32
CA PRO A 192 -10.16 3.60 -17.41
C PRO A 192 -9.98 4.84 -18.30
N PRO A 193 -8.76 5.11 -18.78
CA PRO A 193 -8.50 6.24 -19.65
C PRO A 193 -9.11 6.04 -21.04
N THR A 194 -9.49 7.13 -21.68
CA THR A 194 -9.79 7.16 -23.11
C THR A 194 -8.51 7.22 -23.93
N GLY A 195 -8.58 6.81 -25.22
CA GLY A 195 -7.43 6.93 -26.13
C GLY A 195 -6.89 8.35 -26.24
N ARG A 196 -7.78 9.37 -26.23
CA ARG A 196 -7.40 10.78 -26.24
C ARG A 196 -6.60 11.18 -25.01
N GLN A 197 -7.06 10.78 -23.82
CA GLN A 197 -6.33 11.07 -22.57
C GLN A 197 -4.94 10.44 -22.54
N LEU A 198 -4.77 9.21 -23.07
CA LEU A 198 -3.46 8.59 -23.20
C LEU A 198 -2.55 9.35 -24.18
N SER A 199 -3.09 9.78 -25.35
CA SER A 199 -2.33 10.57 -26.31
C SER A 199 -1.92 11.93 -25.74
N ASP A 200 -2.81 12.59 -25.01
CA ASP A 200 -2.54 13.88 -24.37
C ASP A 200 -1.45 13.72 -23.28
N LEU A 201 -1.50 12.65 -22.46
CA LEU A 201 -0.47 12.33 -21.49
C LEU A 201 0.89 12.07 -22.16
N ALA A 202 0.91 11.26 -23.22
CA ALA A 202 2.14 10.99 -23.95
C ALA A 202 2.72 12.25 -24.59
N ALA A 203 1.87 13.09 -25.21
CA ALA A 203 2.29 14.35 -25.81
C ALA A 203 2.93 15.31 -24.79
N GLY A 204 2.37 15.39 -23.57
CA GLY A 204 2.91 16.21 -22.47
C GLY A 204 4.25 15.70 -21.92
N LEU A 205 4.61 14.45 -22.21
CA LEU A 205 5.84 13.81 -21.69
C LEU A 205 6.92 13.63 -22.77
N LYS A 206 6.67 14.01 -24.01
CA LYS A 206 7.65 13.94 -25.10
C LYS A 206 8.94 14.69 -24.73
N GLY A 207 10.09 14.05 -25.03
CA GLY A 207 11.42 14.62 -24.74
C GLY A 207 11.86 14.50 -23.28
N ARG A 208 11.04 13.91 -22.41
CA ARG A 208 11.42 13.54 -21.03
C ARG A 208 11.85 12.06 -20.96
N SER A 209 12.47 11.68 -19.85
CA SER A 209 12.73 10.29 -19.48
C SER A 209 11.91 9.91 -18.25
N GLY A 210 11.65 8.62 -18.08
CA GLY A 210 10.89 8.11 -16.95
C GLY A 210 10.60 6.63 -17.07
N VAL A 211 9.83 6.12 -16.13
CA VAL A 211 9.35 4.73 -16.11
C VAL A 211 7.82 4.70 -15.95
N ILE A 212 7.19 3.66 -16.45
CA ILE A 212 5.73 3.43 -16.29
C ILE A 212 5.57 2.22 -15.36
N LEU A 213 4.88 2.41 -14.22
CA LEU A 213 4.65 1.35 -13.26
C LEU A 213 3.14 1.09 -13.09
N TYR A 214 2.77 -0.18 -13.00
CA TYR A 214 1.39 -0.62 -12.84
C TYR A 214 1.28 -1.95 -12.08
N ALA A 215 0.15 -2.17 -11.41
CA ALA A 215 -0.08 -3.36 -10.60
C ALA A 215 -0.56 -4.57 -11.45
N PRO A 216 -0.41 -5.82 -10.98
CA PRO A 216 -0.81 -7.03 -11.71
C PRO A 216 -2.30 -7.10 -12.08
N TYR A 217 -3.17 -6.47 -11.30
CA TYR A 217 -4.61 -6.44 -11.55
C TYR A 217 -5.05 -5.31 -12.49
N GLN A 218 -4.14 -4.39 -12.84
CA GLN A 218 -4.39 -3.28 -13.76
C GLN A 218 -4.15 -3.72 -15.21
N SER A 219 -4.94 -3.17 -16.15
CA SER A 219 -4.82 -3.54 -17.56
C SER A 219 -3.46 -3.12 -18.13
N PRO A 220 -2.71 -4.04 -18.79
CA PRO A 220 -1.43 -3.71 -19.40
C PRO A 220 -1.53 -2.89 -20.68
N GLN A 221 -2.72 -2.72 -21.26
CA GLN A 221 -2.92 -2.08 -22.56
C GLN A 221 -2.45 -0.61 -22.57
N ALA A 222 -2.92 0.18 -21.61
CA ALA A 222 -2.56 1.59 -21.51
C ALA A 222 -1.06 1.81 -21.19
N PRO A 223 -0.44 1.09 -20.23
CA PRO A 223 1.01 1.11 -20.02
C PRO A 223 1.82 0.76 -21.27
N GLN A 224 1.40 -0.24 -22.04
CA GLN A 224 2.08 -0.66 -23.28
C GLN A 224 1.96 0.38 -24.41
N VAL A 225 0.83 1.08 -24.52
CA VAL A 225 0.68 2.18 -25.48
C VAL A 225 1.65 3.31 -25.13
N LEU A 226 1.65 3.77 -23.87
CA LEU A 226 2.55 4.82 -23.41
C LEU A 226 4.03 4.43 -23.56
N SER A 227 4.38 3.18 -23.25
CA SER A 227 5.75 2.66 -23.39
C SER A 227 6.24 2.74 -24.82
N ARG A 228 5.40 2.41 -25.80
CA ARG A 228 5.75 2.53 -27.23
C ARG A 228 5.87 3.98 -27.69
N GLU A 229 4.95 4.85 -27.26
CA GLU A 229 4.93 6.25 -27.69
C GLU A 229 6.08 7.07 -27.09
N LEU A 230 6.46 6.78 -25.84
CA LEU A 230 7.51 7.49 -25.11
C LEU A 230 8.88 6.79 -25.20
N ALA A 231 8.94 5.56 -25.68
CA ALA A 231 10.12 4.67 -25.59
C ALA A 231 10.60 4.46 -24.15
N TRP A 232 9.69 4.46 -23.19
CA TRP A 232 9.97 4.26 -21.76
C TRP A 232 9.75 2.82 -21.34
N PRO A 233 10.53 2.30 -20.36
CA PRO A 233 10.24 1.00 -19.77
C PRO A 233 8.89 1.02 -19.05
N ALA A 234 8.08 -0.01 -19.30
CA ALA A 234 6.86 -0.28 -18.53
C ALA A 234 7.05 -1.56 -17.72
N LYS A 235 6.82 -1.49 -16.41
CA LYS A 235 7.03 -2.61 -15.51
C LYS A 235 5.81 -2.85 -14.65
N GLN A 236 5.40 -4.12 -14.58
CA GLN A 236 4.35 -4.58 -13.67
C GLN A 236 4.97 -4.90 -12.30
N LEU A 237 4.44 -4.29 -11.25
CA LEU A 237 4.85 -4.52 -9.86
C LEU A 237 3.63 -4.69 -8.97
N PRO A 238 3.60 -5.71 -8.10
CA PRO A 238 2.57 -5.78 -7.08
C PRO A 238 2.72 -4.61 -6.09
N LEU A 239 1.61 -4.09 -5.60
CA LEU A 239 1.61 -3.09 -4.53
C LEU A 239 1.96 -3.73 -3.19
N GLU A 240 1.43 -4.91 -2.94
CA GLU A 240 1.64 -5.67 -1.71
C GLU A 240 2.80 -6.67 -1.86
N PRO A 241 3.56 -6.93 -0.79
CA PRO A 241 4.50 -8.04 -0.76
C PRO A 241 3.76 -9.39 -0.81
N PRO A 242 4.45 -10.53 -1.08
CA PRO A 242 3.85 -11.86 -1.02
C PRO A 242 3.05 -12.08 0.27
N ALA A 243 1.94 -12.84 0.18
CA ALA A 243 1.02 -13.03 1.30
C ALA A 243 1.65 -13.68 2.54
N ASP A 244 2.73 -14.43 2.38
CA ASP A 244 3.52 -15.07 3.42
C ASP A 244 4.75 -14.24 3.86
N ALA A 245 5.00 -13.10 3.24
CA ALA A 245 6.13 -12.23 3.58
C ALA A 245 6.08 -11.77 5.05
N ASP A 246 7.26 -11.59 5.61
CA ASP A 246 7.55 -11.02 6.92
C ASP A 246 8.26 -9.65 6.79
N GLY A 247 8.92 -9.18 7.84
CA GLY A 247 9.67 -7.92 7.82
C GLY A 247 10.76 -7.86 6.73
N PRO A 248 11.71 -8.82 6.66
CA PRO A 248 12.66 -8.94 5.55
C PRO A 248 11.99 -9.01 4.18
N GLY A 249 10.88 -9.73 4.04
CA GLY A 249 10.10 -9.82 2.81
C GLY A 249 9.49 -8.47 2.40
N TYR A 250 9.01 -7.68 3.36
CA TYR A 250 8.56 -6.31 3.11
C TYR A 250 9.72 -5.43 2.61
N LEU A 251 10.86 -5.45 3.27
CA LEU A 251 12.03 -4.64 2.88
C LEU A 251 12.54 -5.02 1.47
N SER A 252 12.54 -6.31 1.14
CA SER A 252 12.86 -6.78 -0.21
C SER A 252 11.82 -6.34 -1.25
N HIS A 253 10.57 -6.14 -0.83
CA HIS A 253 9.53 -5.59 -1.69
C HIS A 253 9.79 -4.10 -1.99
N ILE A 254 10.19 -3.31 -1.01
CA ILE A 254 10.63 -1.92 -1.23
C ILE A 254 11.86 -1.86 -2.13
N ASP A 255 12.85 -2.76 -1.96
CA ASP A 255 14.01 -2.84 -2.86
C ASP A 255 13.58 -2.97 -4.33
N ARG A 256 12.57 -3.82 -4.64
CA ARG A 256 12.05 -4.00 -6.00
C ARG A 256 11.39 -2.73 -6.56
N TRP A 257 10.69 -1.97 -5.71
CA TRP A 257 10.11 -0.69 -6.11
C TRP A 257 11.19 0.35 -6.38
N VAL A 258 12.20 0.43 -5.52
CA VAL A 258 13.38 1.31 -5.71
C VAL A 258 14.11 0.96 -7.01
N ASP A 259 14.36 -0.33 -7.28
CA ASP A 259 14.98 -0.79 -8.53
C ASP A 259 14.18 -0.39 -9.76
N ALA A 260 12.86 -0.52 -9.68
CA ALA A 260 11.99 -0.18 -10.80
C ALA A 260 11.94 1.33 -11.08
N LEU A 261 11.90 2.15 -10.02
CA LEU A 261 11.94 3.61 -10.16
C LEU A 261 13.27 4.11 -10.72
N ALA A 262 14.38 3.43 -10.42
CA ALA A 262 15.71 3.74 -10.94
C ALA A 262 15.89 3.36 -12.43
N LEU A 263 15.00 2.56 -13.04
CA LEU A 263 15.11 2.16 -14.46
C LEU A 263 14.91 3.33 -15.44
N GLY A 264 14.30 4.41 -15.01
CA GLY A 264 14.08 5.59 -15.85
C GLY A 264 15.30 6.51 -15.96
N SER A 265 16.39 6.20 -15.25
CA SER A 265 17.60 7.02 -15.17
C SER A 265 18.53 6.79 -16.36
#